data_0d8a61c00e64ef0a5c6343f71fa0d3b3
#
_entry.id   0d8a61c00e64ef0a5c6343f71fa0d3b3
#
_cell.length_a   1.000
_cell.length_b   1.000
_cell.length_c   1.000
_cell.angle_alpha   90.00
_cell.angle_beta   90.00
_cell.angle_gamma   90.00
#
_symmetry.space_group_name_H-M   'P 1'
#
loop_
_entity.id
_entity.type
_entity.pdbx_description
1 polymer ?
#
loop_
_entity_poly.entity_id
_entity_poly.type
_entity_poly.pdbx_seq_one_letter_code
_entity_poly.pdbx_strand_id
1 'polypeptide(L)'
;TNEPLQAEAANSYKVEYYELSWEEAGHANTQSRFFWGKADGTFLNTKIFAGKYRITLKEGAFYAPEPEVVYLKENRLTRLDYSVIPYARVNIDEITLTGSKQNNLEIKYTIEDTEKEVNTEGLDEGLYTLSEAQVFISSKSPNVGVNNSETKYTIRAKKEFERGDYEPGVPFQVVEKNVRNLDPGKY
;
A
#
# COMPACT_ATOMS: atom_id res chain seq x y z
N THR A 1 0.68 -7.85 -13.40
CA THR A 1 2.11 -7.56 -13.22
C THR A 1 2.58 -8.24 -11.94
N ASN A 2 3.71 -8.97 -12.00
CA ASN A 2 4.33 -9.60 -10.82
C ASN A 2 5.26 -8.59 -10.11
N GLU A 3 4.77 -7.41 -9.84
CA GLU A 3 5.52 -6.37 -9.14
C GLU A 3 5.33 -6.52 -7.63
N PRO A 4 6.38 -6.33 -6.81
CA PRO A 4 6.23 -6.32 -5.37
C PRO A 4 5.26 -5.23 -4.92
N LEU A 5 4.40 -5.54 -3.95
CA LEU A 5 3.54 -4.55 -3.33
C LEU A 5 4.41 -3.46 -2.69
N GLN A 6 4.18 -2.22 -3.08
CA GLN A 6 4.78 -1.06 -2.44
C GLN A 6 3.81 -0.55 -1.38
N ALA A 7 4.17 -0.68 -0.11
CA ALA A 7 3.38 -0.13 0.98
C ALA A 7 3.94 1.24 1.40
N GLU A 8 3.07 2.12 1.85
CA GLU A 8 3.44 3.50 2.23
C GLU A 8 4.52 3.55 3.32
N ALA A 9 4.46 2.62 4.27
CA ALA A 9 5.40 2.50 5.38
C ALA A 9 5.47 1.07 5.90
N ALA A 10 6.41 0.80 6.80
CA ALA A 10 6.33 -0.39 7.64
C ALA A 10 5.04 -0.36 8.47
N ASN A 11 4.45 -1.53 8.68
CA ASN A 11 3.17 -1.71 9.38
C ASN A 11 1.94 -1.17 8.60
N SER A 12 2.00 -1.13 7.28
CA SER A 12 0.88 -0.69 6.43
C SER A 12 -0.13 -1.78 6.13
N TYR A 13 0.16 -3.04 6.45
CA TYR A 13 -0.80 -4.14 6.33
C TYR A 13 -0.55 -5.20 7.39
N LYS A 14 -1.59 -5.97 7.69
CA LYS A 14 -1.57 -7.06 8.68
C LYS A 14 -1.59 -8.41 7.99
N VAL A 15 -0.80 -9.34 8.54
CA VAL A 15 -0.92 -10.78 8.29
C VAL A 15 -1.60 -11.37 9.51
N GLU A 16 -2.91 -11.61 9.41
CA GLU A 16 -3.69 -12.25 10.45
C GLU A 16 -3.60 -13.76 10.33
N TYR A 17 -3.49 -14.45 11.44
CA TYR A 17 -3.48 -15.89 11.51
C TYR A 17 -4.39 -16.41 12.62
N TYR A 18 -5.14 -17.46 12.28
CA TYR A 18 -6.06 -18.14 13.18
C TYR A 18 -5.69 -19.62 13.24
N GLU A 19 -5.46 -20.15 14.44
CA GLU A 19 -5.00 -21.53 14.64
C GLU A 19 -6.16 -22.51 14.58
N LEU A 20 -6.31 -23.18 13.44
CA LEU A 20 -7.34 -24.20 13.22
C LEU A 20 -7.05 -25.48 14.00
N SER A 21 -5.79 -25.90 14.13
CA SER A 21 -5.42 -27.10 14.89
C SER A 21 -5.79 -26.97 16.36
N TRP A 22 -5.74 -25.81 16.95
CA TRP A 22 -6.15 -25.54 18.33
C TRP A 22 -7.66 -25.65 18.49
N GLU A 23 -8.40 -25.08 17.55
CA GLU A 23 -9.86 -25.19 17.50
C GLU A 23 -10.32 -26.65 17.28
N GLU A 24 -9.70 -27.36 16.31
CA GLU A 24 -10.00 -28.77 16.01
C GLU A 24 -9.71 -29.69 17.20
N ALA A 25 -8.78 -29.32 18.08
CA ALA A 25 -8.50 -30.03 19.32
C ALA A 25 -9.53 -29.74 20.45
N GLY A 26 -10.56 -28.92 20.17
CA GLY A 26 -11.65 -28.66 21.12
C GLY A 26 -11.34 -27.57 22.14
N HIS A 27 -10.31 -26.78 21.94
CA HIS A 27 -9.99 -25.66 22.83
C HIS A 27 -10.93 -24.47 22.55
N ALA A 28 -11.60 -23.99 23.58
CA ALA A 28 -12.45 -22.83 23.53
C ALA A 28 -11.62 -21.53 23.41
N ASN A 29 -12.21 -20.47 22.84
CA ASN A 29 -11.64 -19.13 22.77
C ASN A 29 -10.36 -18.99 21.91
N THR A 30 -10.27 -19.74 20.83
CA THR A 30 -9.26 -19.47 19.79
C THR A 30 -9.46 -18.06 19.23
N GLN A 31 -8.44 -17.26 19.29
CA GLN A 31 -8.48 -15.88 18.79
C GLN A 31 -7.52 -15.70 17.63
N SER A 32 -7.93 -14.89 16.65
CA SER A 32 -7.02 -14.41 15.62
C SER A 32 -5.90 -13.57 16.25
N ARG A 33 -4.70 -13.77 15.75
CA ARG A 33 -3.52 -12.96 16.05
C ARG A 33 -2.98 -12.39 14.77
N PHE A 34 -2.15 -11.37 14.86
CA PHE A 34 -1.56 -10.76 13.66
C PHE A 34 -0.13 -10.32 13.90
N PHE A 35 0.56 -10.08 12.80
CA PHE A 35 1.82 -9.35 12.76
C PHE A 35 1.82 -8.43 11.53
N TRP A 36 2.70 -7.44 11.56
CA TRP A 36 2.75 -6.45 10.51
C TRP A 36 3.64 -6.86 9.36
N GLY A 37 3.24 -6.51 8.14
CA GLY A 37 4.08 -6.57 6.96
C GLY A 37 5.07 -5.39 6.89
N LYS A 38 6.02 -5.49 5.98
CA LYS A 38 7.04 -4.47 5.72
C LYS A 38 6.67 -3.60 4.53
N ALA A 39 7.32 -2.44 4.40
CA ALA A 39 7.10 -1.49 3.31
C ALA A 39 7.41 -2.07 1.91
N ASP A 40 8.28 -3.05 1.83
CA ASP A 40 8.65 -3.74 0.58
C ASP A 40 7.69 -4.87 0.18
N GLY A 41 6.55 -5.00 0.86
CA GLY A 41 5.56 -6.04 0.62
C GLY A 41 5.93 -7.40 1.22
N THR A 42 7.06 -7.54 1.89
CA THR A 42 7.46 -8.79 2.53
C THR A 42 6.96 -8.90 3.96
N PHE A 43 6.88 -10.11 4.47
CA PHE A 43 6.58 -10.37 5.87
C PHE A 43 7.38 -11.55 6.41
N LEU A 44 7.60 -11.57 7.71
CA LEU A 44 8.28 -12.66 8.39
C LEU A 44 7.81 -12.77 9.85
N ASN A 45 7.44 -13.96 10.26
CA ASN A 45 7.22 -14.26 11.67
C ASN A 45 7.93 -15.56 12.04
N THR A 46 8.81 -15.51 13.01
CA THR A 46 9.60 -16.64 13.51
C THR A 46 9.10 -17.19 14.84
N LYS A 47 7.92 -16.70 15.32
CA LYS A 47 7.38 -17.01 16.65
C LYS A 47 6.00 -17.69 16.58
N ILE A 48 5.67 -18.32 15.46
CA ILE A 48 4.44 -19.10 15.30
C ILE A 48 4.79 -20.56 15.54
N PHE A 49 3.97 -21.27 16.33
CA PHE A 49 4.12 -22.69 16.57
C PHE A 49 3.74 -23.52 15.32
N ALA A 50 4.20 -24.78 15.28
CA ALA A 50 3.75 -25.72 14.27
C ALA A 50 2.25 -25.98 14.45
N GLY A 51 1.52 -26.10 13.33
CA GLY A 51 0.08 -26.29 13.35
C GLY A 51 -0.58 -25.96 12.02
N LYS A 52 -1.90 -26.07 12.00
CA LYS A 52 -2.76 -25.71 10.88
C LYS A 52 -3.33 -24.32 11.12
N TYR A 53 -3.15 -23.42 10.19
CA TYR A 53 -3.55 -22.03 10.31
C TYR A 53 -4.35 -21.57 9.11
N ARG A 54 -5.32 -20.67 9.34
CA ARG A 54 -5.92 -19.84 8.32
C ARG A 54 -5.22 -18.49 8.35
N ILE A 55 -4.62 -18.09 7.22
CA ILE A 55 -3.91 -16.83 7.04
C ILE A 55 -4.78 -15.90 6.22
N THR A 56 -4.88 -14.64 6.65
CA THR A 56 -5.63 -13.58 5.99
C THR A 56 -4.80 -12.31 5.94
N LEU A 57 -4.70 -11.68 4.77
CA LEU A 57 -4.11 -10.35 4.65
C LEU A 57 -5.19 -9.30 4.90
N LYS A 58 -4.89 -8.29 5.71
CA LYS A 58 -5.84 -7.24 6.12
C LYS A 58 -5.18 -5.86 6.20
N GLU A 59 -6.03 -4.84 6.17
CA GLU A 59 -5.63 -3.44 6.45
C GLU A 59 -4.52 -2.90 5.54
N GLY A 60 -4.35 -3.42 4.34
CA GLY A 60 -3.44 -2.90 3.34
C GLY A 60 -4.16 -2.06 2.29
N ALA A 61 -3.41 -1.31 1.50
CA ALA A 61 -3.95 -0.55 0.35
C ALA A 61 -4.24 -1.48 -0.85
N PHE A 62 -4.94 -2.58 -0.59
CA PHE A 62 -5.29 -3.59 -1.59
C PHE A 62 -6.62 -4.28 -1.23
N TYR A 63 -7.28 -4.84 -2.22
CA TYR A 63 -8.41 -5.74 -2.01
C TYR A 63 -7.91 -7.04 -1.37
N ALA A 64 -8.49 -7.38 -0.22
CA ALA A 64 -8.05 -8.56 0.54
C ALA A 64 -8.23 -9.83 -0.31
N PRO A 65 -7.18 -10.64 -0.48
CA PRO A 65 -7.32 -11.94 -1.15
C PRO A 65 -8.06 -12.93 -0.26
N GLU A 66 -8.54 -14.01 -0.86
CA GLU A 66 -9.15 -15.09 -0.11
C GLU A 66 -8.19 -15.66 0.96
N PRO A 67 -8.70 -16.01 2.14
CA PRO A 67 -7.89 -16.63 3.18
C PRO A 67 -7.29 -17.97 2.73
N GLU A 68 -6.05 -18.22 3.10
CA GLU A 68 -5.34 -19.46 2.79
C GLU A 68 -5.19 -20.34 4.04
N VAL A 69 -5.37 -21.66 3.88
CA VAL A 69 -5.11 -22.62 4.94
C VAL A 69 -3.73 -23.24 4.72
N VAL A 70 -2.86 -23.10 5.72
CA VAL A 70 -1.47 -23.56 5.67
C VAL A 70 -1.12 -24.49 6.83
N TYR A 71 -0.15 -25.37 6.61
CA TYR A 71 0.41 -26.24 7.64
C TYR A 71 1.84 -25.83 7.93
N LEU A 72 2.07 -25.26 9.10
CA LEU A 72 3.41 -24.92 9.58
C LEU A 72 4.05 -26.13 10.26
N LYS A 73 5.28 -26.46 9.88
CA LYS A 73 6.07 -27.56 10.44
C LYS A 73 7.14 -27.04 11.38
N GLU A 74 7.44 -27.81 12.42
CA GLU A 74 8.54 -27.48 13.32
C GLU A 74 9.88 -27.35 12.57
N ASN A 75 10.65 -26.35 12.98
CA ASN A 75 12.01 -26.11 12.47
C ASN A 75 12.11 -25.99 10.93
N ARG A 76 11.03 -25.57 10.28
CA ARG A 76 11.01 -25.33 8.83
C ARG A 76 10.46 -23.95 8.51
N LEU A 77 11.09 -23.31 7.53
CA LEU A 77 10.56 -22.11 6.91
C LEU A 77 9.43 -22.50 5.94
N THR A 78 8.26 -21.93 6.12
CA THR A 78 7.16 -21.99 5.16
C THR A 78 7.12 -20.67 4.40
N ARG A 79 7.21 -20.72 3.09
CA ARG A 79 7.08 -19.56 2.22
C ARG A 79 5.63 -19.44 1.75
N LEU A 80 5.09 -18.23 1.83
CA LEU A 80 3.77 -17.87 1.33
C LEU A 80 3.92 -16.67 0.43
N ASP A 81 3.37 -16.75 -0.77
CA ASP A 81 3.35 -15.67 -1.74
C ASP A 81 1.90 -15.36 -2.11
N TYR A 82 1.48 -14.11 -1.93
CA TYR A 82 0.12 -13.66 -2.25
C TYR A 82 0.14 -12.73 -3.44
N SER A 83 -0.82 -12.91 -4.33
CA SER A 83 -1.14 -11.93 -5.36
C SER A 83 -2.29 -11.06 -4.88
N VAL A 84 -2.10 -9.75 -4.86
CA VAL A 84 -3.12 -8.79 -4.43
C VAL A 84 -3.35 -7.76 -5.53
N ILE A 85 -4.56 -7.21 -5.57
CA ILE A 85 -4.91 -6.08 -6.43
C ILE A 85 -4.85 -4.84 -5.54
N PRO A 86 -3.94 -3.87 -5.78
CA PRO A 86 -3.91 -2.63 -5.01
C PRO A 86 -5.16 -1.81 -5.30
N TYR A 87 -5.60 -0.92 -4.42
CA TYR A 87 -6.74 -0.03 -4.67
C TYR A 87 -6.49 0.96 -5.81
N ALA A 88 -5.24 1.34 -6.01
CA ALA A 88 -4.82 2.16 -7.13
C ALA A 88 -3.39 1.82 -7.57
N ARG A 89 -3.09 2.05 -8.83
CA ARG A 89 -1.73 2.04 -9.38
C ARG A 89 -1.30 3.46 -9.64
N VAL A 90 -0.07 3.78 -9.30
CA VAL A 90 0.50 5.11 -9.55
C VAL A 90 1.82 4.94 -10.29
N ASN A 91 1.97 5.67 -11.38
CA ASN A 91 3.20 5.73 -12.16
C ASN A 91 3.68 7.18 -12.28
N ILE A 92 4.92 7.44 -11.91
CA ILE A 92 5.54 8.75 -12.13
C ILE A 92 6.03 8.82 -13.58
N ASP A 93 5.42 9.70 -14.37
CA ASP A 93 5.70 9.83 -15.80
C ASP A 93 6.88 10.78 -16.07
N GLU A 94 6.91 11.89 -15.35
CA GLU A 94 7.93 12.93 -15.56
C GLU A 94 8.14 13.78 -14.30
N ILE A 95 9.39 14.13 -14.05
CA ILE A 95 9.76 15.09 -13.01
C ILE A 95 10.63 16.17 -13.65
N THR A 96 10.18 17.43 -13.58
CA THR A 96 10.87 18.55 -14.23
C THR A 96 11.11 19.70 -13.25
N LEU A 97 12.32 20.25 -13.23
CA LEU A 97 12.60 21.50 -12.55
C LEU A 97 12.21 22.68 -13.45
N THR A 98 11.46 23.61 -12.90
CA THR A 98 10.91 24.76 -13.61
C THR A 98 11.20 26.08 -12.90
N GLY A 99 10.82 27.19 -13.54
CA GLY A 99 11.06 28.54 -13.03
C GLY A 99 12.46 29.09 -13.40
N SER A 100 12.62 30.40 -13.26
CA SER A 100 13.87 31.11 -13.65
C SER A 100 15.10 30.65 -12.85
N LYS A 101 14.88 30.15 -11.63
CA LYS A 101 15.93 29.61 -10.74
C LYS A 101 15.99 28.09 -10.77
N GLN A 102 15.16 27.41 -11.57
CA GLN A 102 15.03 25.96 -11.62
C GLN A 102 14.82 25.34 -10.21
N ASN A 103 14.03 25.98 -9.39
CA ASN A 103 13.75 25.57 -8.02
C ASN A 103 12.26 25.29 -7.75
N ASN A 104 11.45 25.22 -8.79
CA ASN A 104 10.08 24.71 -8.72
C ASN A 104 10.06 23.31 -9.31
N LEU A 105 9.20 22.45 -8.79
CA LEU A 105 9.05 21.09 -9.27
C LEU A 105 7.68 20.96 -9.97
N GLU A 106 7.71 20.44 -11.17
CA GLU A 106 6.53 19.93 -11.87
C GLU A 106 6.64 18.41 -11.93
N ILE A 107 5.63 17.74 -11.44
CA ILE A 107 5.56 16.27 -11.41
C ILE A 107 4.32 15.85 -12.17
N LYS A 108 4.51 15.00 -13.18
CA LYS A 108 3.43 14.35 -13.89
C LYS A 108 3.38 12.89 -13.45
N TYR A 109 2.21 12.42 -13.08
CA TYR A 109 2.00 11.02 -12.72
C TYR A 109 0.62 10.57 -13.17
N THR A 110 0.53 9.29 -13.50
CA THR A 110 -0.70 8.63 -13.91
C THR A 110 -1.22 7.80 -12.76
N ILE A 111 -2.51 7.93 -12.49
CA ILE A 111 -3.23 7.11 -11.52
C ILE A 111 -4.24 6.26 -12.27
N GLU A 112 -4.38 5.00 -11.87
CA GLU A 112 -5.42 4.07 -12.30
C GLU A 112 -6.09 3.49 -11.06
N ASP A 113 -7.38 3.75 -10.92
CA ASP A 113 -8.23 3.07 -9.94
C ASP A 113 -8.50 1.65 -10.41
N THR A 114 -8.37 0.67 -9.53
CA THR A 114 -8.48 -0.75 -9.90
C THR A 114 -9.82 -1.38 -9.50
N GLU A 115 -10.81 -0.59 -9.10
CA GLU A 115 -12.12 -1.07 -8.65
C GLU A 115 -12.76 -2.06 -9.64
N LYS A 116 -12.63 -1.81 -10.94
CA LYS A 116 -13.17 -2.69 -12.00
C LYS A 116 -12.47 -4.06 -12.12
N GLU A 117 -11.30 -4.24 -11.53
CA GLU A 117 -10.57 -5.52 -11.56
C GLU A 117 -11.07 -6.53 -10.52
N VAL A 118 -11.91 -6.10 -9.59
CA VAL A 118 -12.42 -6.91 -8.51
C VAL A 118 -13.94 -6.99 -8.55
N ASN A 119 -14.48 -8.09 -8.03
CA ASN A 119 -15.91 -8.16 -7.78
C ASN A 119 -16.23 -7.36 -6.53
N THR A 120 -16.89 -6.21 -6.71
CA THR A 120 -17.32 -5.33 -5.63
C THR A 120 -18.75 -5.61 -5.16
N GLU A 121 -19.39 -6.68 -5.63
CA GLU A 121 -20.73 -7.07 -5.22
C GLU A 121 -20.79 -7.32 -3.70
N GLY A 122 -21.62 -6.54 -3.01
CA GLY A 122 -21.72 -6.59 -1.55
C GLY A 122 -20.71 -5.74 -0.77
N LEU A 123 -19.83 -5.01 -1.44
CA LEU A 123 -19.01 -3.97 -0.82
C LEU A 123 -19.77 -2.64 -0.80
N ASP A 124 -19.55 -1.84 0.24
CA ASP A 124 -20.17 -0.52 0.33
C ASP A 124 -19.67 0.38 -0.80
N GLU A 125 -20.58 0.93 -1.59
CA GLU A 125 -20.25 1.88 -2.64
C GLU A 125 -19.50 3.09 -2.06
N GLY A 126 -18.34 3.40 -2.63
CA GLY A 126 -17.52 4.55 -2.23
C GLY A 126 -16.49 4.25 -1.14
N LEU A 127 -16.44 3.02 -0.59
CA LEU A 127 -15.42 2.65 0.41
C LEU A 127 -13.99 2.67 -0.17
N TYR A 128 -13.86 2.50 -1.47
CA TYR A 128 -12.59 2.40 -2.19
C TYR A 128 -12.41 3.51 -3.23
N THR A 129 -13.10 4.63 -3.06
CA THR A 129 -12.98 5.79 -3.94
C THR A 129 -11.66 6.51 -3.69
N LEU A 130 -10.96 6.89 -4.75
CA LEU A 130 -9.81 7.78 -4.64
C LEU A 130 -10.25 9.11 -4.07
N SER A 131 -9.73 9.48 -2.91
CA SER A 131 -10.03 10.75 -2.25
C SER A 131 -8.88 11.75 -2.38
N GLU A 132 -7.65 11.24 -2.47
CA GLU A 132 -6.47 12.09 -2.40
C GLU A 132 -5.25 11.39 -3.03
N ALA A 133 -4.41 12.15 -3.71
CA ALA A 133 -3.03 11.78 -4.03
C ALA A 133 -2.07 12.77 -3.39
N GLN A 134 -0.98 12.27 -2.83
CA GLN A 134 0.03 13.10 -2.19
C GLN A 134 1.42 12.73 -2.67
N VAL A 135 2.23 13.74 -2.99
CA VAL A 135 3.63 13.56 -3.37
C VAL A 135 4.52 13.84 -2.17
N PHE A 136 5.33 12.87 -1.80
CA PHE A 136 6.33 12.97 -0.76
C PHE A 136 7.69 13.32 -1.34
N ILE A 137 8.35 14.31 -0.76
CA ILE A 137 9.65 14.81 -1.19
C ILE A 137 10.62 14.76 -0.03
N SER A 138 11.82 14.26 -0.24
CA SER A 138 12.86 14.22 0.78
C SER A 138 14.23 14.47 0.19
N SER A 139 15.02 15.29 0.85
CA SER A 139 16.45 15.47 0.59
C SER A 139 17.34 14.60 1.48
N LYS A 140 16.75 13.89 2.45
CA LYS A 140 17.46 13.21 3.54
C LYS A 140 17.45 11.70 3.41
N SER A 141 16.47 11.14 2.71
CA SER A 141 16.28 9.70 2.65
C SER A 141 15.86 9.25 1.26
N PRO A 142 16.45 8.16 0.72
CA PRO A 142 15.96 7.54 -0.50
C PRO A 142 14.63 6.77 -0.28
N ASN A 143 14.30 6.44 0.97
CA ASN A 143 13.03 5.81 1.34
C ASN A 143 12.05 6.92 1.72
N VAL A 144 11.45 7.55 0.73
CA VAL A 144 10.55 8.68 0.93
C VAL A 144 9.15 8.19 1.29
N GLY A 145 8.51 8.85 2.24
CA GLY A 145 7.16 8.55 2.70
C GLY A 145 6.71 9.49 3.81
N VAL A 146 5.59 9.19 4.43
CA VAL A 146 4.94 10.03 5.46
C VAL A 146 5.90 10.44 6.58
N ASN A 147 6.76 9.52 7.03
CA ASN A 147 7.60 9.72 8.22
C ASN A 147 8.96 10.39 7.93
N ASN A 148 9.36 10.52 6.68
CA ASN A 148 10.70 11.00 6.31
C ASN A 148 10.71 11.95 5.12
N SER A 149 9.59 12.62 4.88
CA SER A 149 9.44 13.66 3.86
C SER A 149 9.69 15.06 4.42
N GLU A 150 9.93 16.00 3.50
CA GLU A 150 10.00 17.44 3.80
C GLU A 150 8.56 18.00 3.88
N THR A 151 8.01 18.08 5.07
CA THR A 151 6.59 18.43 5.33
C THR A 151 6.15 19.70 4.57
N LYS A 152 7.00 20.72 4.50
CA LYS A 152 6.65 21.98 3.82
C LYS A 152 6.38 21.84 2.30
N TYR A 153 6.96 20.83 1.65
CA TYR A 153 6.73 20.55 0.23
C TYR A 153 5.60 19.54 0.06
N THR A 154 5.58 18.51 0.87
CA THR A 154 4.56 17.46 0.86
C THR A 154 3.15 17.99 1.07
N ILE A 155 2.94 18.95 2.00
CA ILE A 155 1.62 19.58 2.21
C ILE A 155 1.14 20.34 0.95
N ARG A 156 2.05 20.88 0.15
CA ARG A 156 1.71 21.63 -1.07
C ARG A 156 1.44 20.72 -2.27
N ALA A 157 1.95 19.52 -2.24
CA ALA A 157 1.83 18.54 -3.31
C ALA A 157 0.71 17.53 -3.02
N LYS A 158 -0.47 18.06 -2.63
CA LYS A 158 -1.67 17.30 -2.36
C LYS A 158 -2.73 17.61 -3.41
N LYS A 159 -3.29 16.57 -4.03
CA LYS A 159 -4.43 16.68 -4.94
C LYS A 159 -5.61 15.90 -4.35
N GLU A 160 -6.70 16.57 -4.11
CA GLU A 160 -7.98 15.97 -3.70
C GLU A 160 -8.82 15.61 -4.93
N PHE A 161 -9.61 14.54 -4.82
CA PHE A 161 -10.48 14.03 -5.85
C PHE A 161 -11.89 13.84 -5.30
N GLU A 162 -12.88 14.12 -6.16
CA GLU A 162 -14.27 13.74 -5.96
C GLU A 162 -14.64 12.62 -6.94
N ARG A 163 -15.70 11.87 -6.63
CA ARG A 163 -16.19 10.81 -7.50
C ARG A 163 -16.78 11.39 -8.79
N GLY A 164 -16.14 11.79 -9.71
CA GLY A 164 -16.53 12.43 -10.97
C GLY A 164 -15.33 13.09 -11.62
N ASP A 165 -14.23 13.21 -10.88
CA ASP A 165 -12.97 13.71 -11.41
C ASP A 165 -12.24 12.65 -12.25
N TYR A 166 -12.60 11.38 -12.10
CA TYR A 166 -11.99 10.27 -12.81
C TYR A 166 -13.02 9.16 -13.10
N GLU A 167 -12.71 8.29 -14.06
CA GLU A 167 -13.47 7.08 -14.34
C GLU A 167 -12.71 5.86 -13.80
N PRO A 168 -13.30 5.03 -12.90
CA PRO A 168 -12.66 3.82 -12.39
C PRO A 168 -12.20 2.90 -13.51
N GLY A 169 -10.98 2.37 -13.41
CA GLY A 169 -10.35 1.51 -14.41
C GLY A 169 -9.85 2.24 -15.67
N VAL A 170 -9.92 3.57 -15.70
CA VAL A 170 -9.35 4.39 -16.77
C VAL A 170 -8.18 5.20 -16.22
N PRO A 171 -6.94 4.96 -16.67
CA PRO A 171 -5.79 5.76 -16.24
C PRO A 171 -5.97 7.23 -16.57
N PHE A 172 -5.67 8.11 -15.62
CA PHE A 172 -5.71 9.56 -15.81
C PHE A 172 -4.43 10.22 -15.29
N GLN A 173 -4.02 11.29 -15.95
CA GLN A 173 -2.79 12.00 -15.59
C GLN A 173 -3.08 13.16 -14.64
N VAL A 174 -2.26 13.27 -13.62
CA VAL A 174 -2.21 14.42 -12.70
C VAL A 174 -0.93 15.18 -12.90
N VAL A 175 -1.03 16.50 -12.91
CA VAL A 175 0.13 17.40 -12.98
C VAL A 175 0.19 18.23 -11.70
N GLU A 176 1.21 17.97 -10.87
CA GLU A 176 1.46 18.72 -9.65
C GLU A 176 2.48 19.82 -9.89
N LYS A 177 2.11 21.08 -9.59
CA LYS A 177 2.93 22.28 -9.79
C LYS A 177 3.11 23.13 -8.53
N ASN A 178 2.61 22.68 -7.40
CA ASN A 178 2.59 23.48 -6.17
C ASN A 178 3.88 23.39 -5.35
N VAL A 179 4.81 22.53 -5.73
CA VAL A 179 6.12 22.45 -5.11
C VAL A 179 7.01 23.57 -5.66
N ARG A 180 7.17 24.62 -4.87
CA ARG A 180 7.90 25.84 -5.27
C ARG A 180 8.99 26.18 -4.28
N ASN A 181 10.03 26.84 -4.78
CA ASN A 181 11.15 27.33 -3.99
C ASN A 181 11.84 26.22 -3.19
N LEU A 182 12.18 25.14 -3.90
CA LEU A 182 13.02 24.09 -3.32
C LEU A 182 14.32 24.69 -2.79
N ASP A 183 14.73 24.26 -1.63
CA ASP A 183 16.05 24.61 -1.10
C ASP A 183 17.15 23.95 -1.96
N PRO A 184 18.33 24.54 -2.08
CA PRO A 184 19.43 23.88 -2.77
C PRO A 184 19.76 22.53 -2.10
N GLY A 185 19.81 21.48 -2.90
CA GLY A 185 20.07 20.13 -2.40
C GLY A 185 19.78 19.04 -3.45
N LYS A 186 19.91 17.80 -3.02
CA LYS A 186 19.44 16.64 -3.79
C LYS A 186 18.12 16.17 -3.19
N TYR A 187 17.13 16.00 -4.05
CA TYR A 187 15.80 15.50 -3.71
C TYR A 187 15.49 14.20 -4.43
#